data_0c62a6488f8ff3bb19d5f8f75590627e
#
_entry.id   0c62a6488f8ff3bb19d5f8f75590627e
#
_cell.length_a   1.000
_cell.length_b   1.000
_cell.length_c   1.000
_cell.angle_alpha   90.00
_cell.angle_beta   90.00
_cell.angle_gamma   90.00
#
_symmetry.space_group_name_H-M   'P 1'
#
loop_
_entity.id
_entity.type
_entity.pdbx_description
1 polymer ?
#
loop_
_entity_poly.entity_id
_entity_poly.type
_entity_poly.pdbx_seq_one_letter_code
_entity_poly.pdbx_strand_id
1 'polypeptide(L)'
;RNKVGALIVKDGMIISDGFNGTPSGFENECEYIVPCGNTCTNLFGQDCEHCKEHKLKTKPYVLHAEANAITKVAKSANNCDGSTLYITAAPCIECSKLIIQEGIKRVVYCDDYRSEDGLKLLQRVGIECVKCEIE
;
A
#
# COMPACT_ATOMS: atom_id res chain seq x y z
N ARG A 1 -12.16 -1.48 0.55
CA ARG A 1 -10.79 -1.36 0.04
C ARG A 1 -10.10 -2.72 -0.05
N ASN A 2 -9.37 -2.94 -1.13
CA ASN A 2 -8.57 -4.15 -1.27
C ASN A 2 -7.47 -4.19 -0.21
N LYS A 3 -7.34 -5.35 0.43
CA LYS A 3 -6.27 -5.59 1.39
C LYS A 3 -4.99 -5.89 0.64
N VAL A 4 -3.94 -5.17 0.96
CA VAL A 4 -2.60 -5.36 0.38
C VAL A 4 -1.65 -5.74 1.50
N GLY A 5 -0.84 -6.75 1.26
CA GLY A 5 0.20 -7.20 2.17
C GLY A 5 1.58 -7.10 1.52
N ALA A 6 2.59 -6.82 2.31
CA ALA A 6 3.98 -6.71 1.87
C ALA A 6 4.93 -7.40 2.83
N LEU A 7 5.98 -8.02 2.29
CA LEU A 7 7.08 -8.60 3.05
C LEU A 7 8.40 -8.09 2.50
N ILE A 8 9.34 -7.74 3.38
CA ILE A 8 10.71 -7.39 2.99
C ILE A 8 11.63 -8.52 3.44
N VAL A 9 12.37 -9.09 2.48
CA VAL A 9 13.27 -10.22 2.70
C VAL A 9 14.69 -9.79 2.36
N LYS A 10 15.60 -10.04 3.28
CA LYS A 10 17.03 -9.75 3.13
C LYS A 10 17.86 -10.92 3.63
N ASP A 11 18.82 -11.36 2.82
CA ASP A 11 19.69 -12.50 3.15
C ASP A 11 18.91 -13.76 3.57
N GLY A 12 17.80 -14.03 2.85
CA GLY A 12 16.95 -15.19 3.13
C GLY A 12 16.05 -15.07 4.35
N MET A 13 16.00 -13.92 5.00
CA MET A 13 15.20 -13.69 6.22
C MET A 13 14.15 -12.59 5.99
N ILE A 14 12.95 -12.82 6.51
CA ILE A 14 11.92 -11.78 6.54
C ILE A 14 12.33 -10.78 7.61
N ILE A 15 12.60 -9.53 7.21
CA ILE A 15 12.99 -8.46 8.13
C ILE A 15 11.87 -7.49 8.45
N SER A 16 10.80 -7.52 7.66
CA SER A 16 9.62 -6.68 7.91
C SER A 16 8.41 -7.22 7.17
N ASP A 17 7.26 -6.82 7.66
CA ASP A 17 5.96 -7.01 7.03
C ASP A 17 5.16 -5.73 7.09
N GLY A 18 4.16 -5.62 6.25
CA GLY A 18 3.24 -4.48 6.25
C GLY A 18 1.93 -4.83 5.59
N PHE A 19 0.93 -4.08 5.94
CA PHE A 19 -0.37 -4.09 5.27
C PHE A 19 -0.89 -2.65 5.25
N ASN A 20 -1.83 -2.35 4.38
CA ASN A 20 -2.40 -1.02 4.33
C ASN A 20 -3.20 -0.74 5.61
N GLY A 21 -2.89 0.38 6.24
CA GLY A 21 -3.49 0.74 7.52
C GLY A 21 -3.19 2.18 7.92
N THR A 22 -3.80 2.62 8.99
CA THR A 22 -3.57 3.96 9.55
C THR A 22 -2.26 4.00 10.33
N PRO A 23 -1.65 5.19 10.51
CA PRO A 23 -0.46 5.31 11.34
C PRO A 23 -0.71 4.92 12.79
N SER A 24 0.34 4.62 13.52
CA SER A 24 0.26 4.30 14.95
C SER A 24 -0.42 5.42 15.72
N GLY A 25 -1.34 5.07 16.60
CA GLY A 25 -2.10 6.02 17.42
C GLY A 25 -3.45 6.42 16.84
N PHE A 26 -3.75 6.01 15.62
CA PHE A 26 -5.05 6.22 15.00
C PHE A 26 -5.91 4.96 15.10
N GLU A 27 -7.24 5.14 15.02
CA GLU A 27 -8.14 4.01 14.83
C GLU A 27 -7.85 3.34 13.49
N ASN A 28 -7.83 2.01 13.46
CA ASN A 28 -7.51 1.27 12.24
C ASN A 28 -8.70 1.18 11.27
N GLU A 29 -9.24 2.33 10.92
CA GLU A 29 -10.29 2.50 9.91
C GLU A 29 -9.74 3.29 8.74
N CYS A 30 -9.50 2.59 7.62
CA CYS A 30 -8.84 3.18 6.45
C CYS A 30 -9.77 4.04 5.58
N GLU A 31 -11.07 3.89 5.75
CA GLU A 31 -12.05 4.52 4.87
C GLU A 31 -13.08 5.32 5.67
N TYR A 32 -13.64 6.33 5.02
CA TYR A 32 -14.77 7.07 5.55
C TYR A 32 -15.88 7.16 4.51
N ILE A 33 -17.11 7.35 5.00
CA ILE A 33 -18.27 7.51 4.14
C ILE A 33 -18.30 8.92 3.61
N VAL A 34 -18.33 9.05 2.28
CA VAL A 34 -18.50 10.36 1.63
C VAL A 34 -19.97 10.74 1.70
N PRO A 35 -20.33 11.85 2.37
CA PRO A 35 -21.72 12.30 2.38
C PRO A 35 -22.16 12.64 0.97
N CYS A 36 -23.42 12.35 0.65
CA CYS A 36 -23.99 12.82 -0.61
C CYS A 36 -24.06 14.35 -0.59
N GLY A 37 -23.72 15.01 -1.68
CA GLY A 37 -23.68 16.48 -1.77
C GLY A 37 -25.02 17.20 -1.62
N ASN A 38 -26.09 16.48 -1.23
CA ASN A 38 -27.43 17.00 -0.99
C ASN A 38 -27.76 16.91 0.50
N THR A 39 -28.91 17.38 0.89
CA THR A 39 -29.45 17.49 2.23
C THR A 39 -29.45 16.20 3.09
N CYS A 40 -28.57 15.25 2.80
CA CYS A 40 -28.42 14.06 3.57
C CYS A 40 -27.67 14.36 4.87
N THR A 41 -28.38 14.32 5.97
CA THR A 41 -27.84 14.53 7.32
C THR A 41 -27.26 13.26 7.93
N ASN A 42 -27.31 12.15 7.22
CA ASN A 42 -26.87 10.84 7.75
C ASN A 42 -25.37 10.65 7.56
N LEU A 43 -24.60 11.14 8.53
CA LEU A 43 -23.13 11.00 8.56
C LEU A 43 -22.68 9.58 8.98
N PHE A 44 -23.60 8.69 9.34
CA PHE A 44 -23.27 7.40 9.97
C PHE A 44 -23.63 6.16 9.15
N GLY A 45 -23.76 6.28 7.85
CA GLY A 45 -23.94 5.11 7.00
C GLY A 45 -25.34 4.51 7.00
N GLN A 46 -26.33 5.23 7.45
CA GLN A 46 -27.71 4.84 7.27
C GLN A 46 -28.20 5.28 5.87
N ASP A 47 -28.96 4.40 5.25
CA ASP A 47 -29.52 4.66 3.92
C ASP A 47 -30.36 5.93 3.92
N CYS A 48 -29.90 6.95 3.19
CA CYS A 48 -30.77 8.05 2.87
C CYS A 48 -31.41 7.79 1.49
N GLU A 49 -32.59 8.31 1.26
CA GLU A 49 -33.30 8.15 -0.03
C GLU A 49 -32.52 8.69 -1.24
N HIS A 50 -31.60 9.62 -0.99
CA HIS A 50 -30.76 10.26 -2.00
C HIS A 50 -29.42 9.55 -2.22
N CYS A 51 -29.00 8.70 -1.28
CA CYS A 51 -27.73 7.98 -1.32
C CYS A 51 -27.96 6.49 -1.27
N LYS A 52 -28.39 5.89 -2.37
CA LYS A 52 -28.53 4.42 -2.43
C LYS A 52 -27.20 3.70 -2.39
N GLU A 53 -26.10 4.41 -2.65
CA GLU A 53 -24.74 3.87 -2.59
C GLU A 53 -23.85 4.87 -1.86
N HIS A 54 -23.44 4.53 -0.65
CA HIS A 54 -22.42 5.30 0.06
C HIS A 54 -21.06 5.00 -0.56
N LYS A 55 -20.40 6.03 -1.10
CA LYS A 55 -19.02 5.90 -1.56
C LYS A 55 -18.08 5.92 -0.38
N LEU A 56 -17.30 4.85 -0.23
CA LEU A 56 -16.19 4.81 0.71
C LEU A 56 -14.98 5.49 0.07
N LYS A 57 -14.35 6.36 0.82
CA LYS A 57 -13.12 7.02 0.40
C LYS A 57 -12.01 6.70 1.39
N THR A 58 -10.82 6.38 0.88
CA THR A 58 -9.65 6.13 1.71
C THR A 58 -9.23 7.42 2.42
N LYS A 59 -8.99 7.32 3.72
CA LYS A 59 -8.48 8.44 4.51
C LYS A 59 -7.10 8.86 3.98
N PRO A 60 -6.80 10.16 3.88
CA PRO A 60 -5.55 10.64 3.26
C PRO A 60 -4.28 10.22 4.00
N TYR A 61 -4.38 9.86 5.27
CA TYR A 61 -3.25 9.44 6.09
C TYR A 61 -3.04 7.92 6.14
N VAL A 62 -3.77 7.14 5.37
CA VAL A 62 -3.57 5.69 5.30
C VAL A 62 -2.24 5.39 4.63
N LEU A 63 -1.43 4.55 5.29
CA LEU A 63 -0.18 4.06 4.73
C LEU A 63 -0.45 2.86 3.82
N HIS A 64 0.20 2.81 2.69
CA HIS A 64 0.23 1.61 1.86
C HIS A 64 1.08 0.52 2.53
N ALA A 65 0.87 -0.73 2.14
CA ALA A 65 1.56 -1.87 2.75
C ALA A 65 3.08 -1.74 2.65
N GLU A 66 3.60 -1.29 1.49
CA GLU A 66 5.02 -1.08 1.25
C GLU A 66 5.61 -0.03 2.17
N ALA A 67 4.93 1.12 2.27
CA ALA A 67 5.37 2.21 3.14
C ALA A 67 5.39 1.76 4.60
N ASN A 68 4.38 0.99 5.01
CA ASN A 68 4.31 0.46 6.36
C ASN A 68 5.45 -0.52 6.66
N ALA A 69 5.75 -1.43 5.73
CA ALA A 69 6.87 -2.36 5.88
C ALA A 69 8.22 -1.63 5.94
N ILE A 70 8.44 -0.66 5.07
CA ILE A 70 9.67 0.15 5.00
C ILE A 70 9.88 0.95 6.30
N THR A 71 8.84 1.60 6.80
CA THR A 71 8.96 2.41 8.01
C THR A 71 9.21 1.57 9.27
N LYS A 72 8.71 0.35 9.31
CA LYS A 72 9.06 -0.60 10.39
C LYS A 72 10.54 -0.95 10.36
N VAL A 73 11.12 -1.17 9.19
CA VAL A 73 12.57 -1.43 9.06
C VAL A 73 13.37 -0.24 9.57
N ALA A 74 12.93 0.98 9.27
CA ALA A 74 13.59 2.21 9.73
C ALA A 74 13.65 2.32 11.26
N LYS A 75 12.73 1.68 11.97
CA LYS A 75 12.72 1.64 13.44
C LYS A 75 13.52 0.46 14.03
N SER A 76 14.06 -0.40 13.19
CA SER A 76 14.80 -1.60 13.59
C SER A 76 16.31 -1.38 13.43
N ALA A 77 17.10 -2.40 13.78
CA ALA A 77 18.52 -2.42 13.52
C ALA A 77 18.88 -2.82 12.07
N ASN A 78 17.88 -3.16 11.24
CA ASN A 78 18.06 -3.53 9.84
C ASN A 78 17.89 -2.31 8.91
N ASN A 79 18.20 -2.54 7.64
CA ASN A 79 17.91 -1.61 6.55
C ASN A 79 17.42 -2.39 5.33
N CYS A 80 16.80 -1.71 4.39
CA CYS A 80 16.23 -2.35 3.20
C CYS A 80 17.25 -2.53 2.06
N ASP A 81 18.47 -2.06 2.20
CA ASP A 81 19.45 -2.07 1.11
C ASP A 81 19.73 -3.49 0.62
N GLY A 82 19.57 -3.70 -0.68
CA GLY A 82 19.76 -5.00 -1.32
C GLY A 82 18.68 -6.03 -1.04
N SER A 83 17.57 -5.66 -0.43
CA SER A 83 16.46 -6.55 -0.10
C SER A 83 15.52 -6.80 -1.29
N THR A 84 14.61 -7.76 -1.11
CA THR A 84 13.50 -8.03 -2.01
C THR A 84 12.18 -7.69 -1.32
N LEU A 85 11.33 -6.97 -2.02
CA LEU A 85 9.97 -6.68 -1.58
C LEU A 85 8.99 -7.64 -2.26
N TYR A 86 8.24 -8.39 -1.48
CA TYR A 86 7.12 -9.20 -1.95
C TYR A 86 5.82 -8.48 -1.60
N ILE A 87 4.97 -8.28 -2.57
CA ILE A 87 3.74 -7.50 -2.39
C ILE A 87 2.58 -8.12 -3.16
N THR A 88 1.40 -8.10 -2.59
CA THR A 88 0.21 -8.69 -3.22
C THR A 88 -0.29 -7.89 -4.43
N ALA A 89 -0.10 -6.57 -4.44
CA ALA A 89 -0.45 -5.71 -5.57
C ALA A 89 0.75 -4.86 -5.98
N ALA A 90 0.91 -4.63 -7.29
CA ALA A 90 2.00 -3.79 -7.81
C ALA A 90 2.03 -2.41 -7.13
N PRO A 91 3.21 -1.86 -6.85
CA PRO A 91 3.32 -0.60 -6.12
C PRO A 91 2.87 0.60 -6.95
N CYS A 92 2.26 1.59 -6.30
CA CYS A 92 1.98 2.88 -6.92
C CYS A 92 3.28 3.69 -7.07
N ILE A 93 3.20 4.80 -7.82
CA ILE A 93 4.38 5.63 -8.06
C ILE A 93 4.97 6.21 -6.76
N GLU A 94 4.14 6.58 -5.81
CA GLU A 94 4.60 7.12 -4.53
C GLU A 94 5.40 6.10 -3.72
N CYS A 95 4.91 4.86 -3.64
CA CYS A 95 5.64 3.78 -2.98
C CYS A 95 6.90 3.38 -3.75
N SER A 96 6.87 3.43 -5.07
CA SER A 96 8.03 3.12 -5.91
C SER A 96 9.21 4.08 -5.65
N LYS A 97 8.93 5.34 -5.40
CA LYS A 97 9.97 6.30 -4.99
C LYS A 97 10.67 5.87 -3.70
N LEU A 98 9.89 5.41 -2.73
CA LEU A 98 10.44 4.92 -1.45
C LEU A 98 11.25 3.63 -1.66
N ILE A 99 10.77 2.72 -2.46
CA ILE A 99 11.44 1.46 -2.79
C ILE A 99 12.82 1.75 -3.39
N ILE A 100 12.91 2.69 -4.33
CA ILE A 100 14.16 3.10 -4.96
C ILE A 100 15.11 3.68 -3.91
N GLN A 101 14.62 4.62 -3.12
CA GLN A 101 15.46 5.37 -2.17
C GLN A 101 16.00 4.48 -1.04
N GLU A 102 15.24 3.46 -0.66
CA GLU A 102 15.65 2.50 0.38
C GLU A 102 16.60 1.40 -0.12
N GLY A 103 16.91 1.37 -1.41
CA GLY A 103 17.87 0.42 -1.95
C GLY A 103 17.33 -0.98 -2.16
N ILE A 104 16.02 -1.16 -2.21
CA ILE A 104 15.39 -2.45 -2.55
C ILE A 104 15.75 -2.79 -4.00
N LYS A 105 16.30 -3.98 -4.22
CA LYS A 105 16.82 -4.37 -5.54
C LYS A 105 15.84 -5.16 -6.41
N ARG A 106 14.80 -5.71 -5.81
CA ARG A 106 13.86 -6.61 -6.48
C ARG A 106 12.47 -6.46 -5.89
N VAL A 107 11.46 -6.43 -6.75
CA VAL A 107 10.04 -6.40 -6.36
C VAL A 107 9.32 -7.57 -7.02
N VAL A 108 8.65 -8.38 -6.21
CA VAL A 108 7.81 -9.50 -6.66
C VAL A 108 6.36 -9.16 -6.27
N TYR A 109 5.48 -9.10 -7.25
CA TYR A 109 4.08 -8.74 -7.03
C TYR A 109 3.13 -9.75 -7.67
N CYS A 110 1.89 -9.81 -7.15
CA CYS A 110 0.90 -10.78 -7.63
C CYS A 110 -0.09 -10.13 -8.60
N ASP A 111 -0.73 -9.06 -8.17
CA ASP A 111 -1.78 -8.39 -8.95
C ASP A 111 -1.29 -7.07 -9.53
N ASP A 112 -1.81 -6.71 -10.69
CA ASP A 112 -1.54 -5.41 -11.28
C ASP A 112 -2.21 -4.30 -10.48
N TYR A 113 -1.57 -3.13 -10.49
CA TYR A 113 -2.17 -1.91 -9.98
C TYR A 113 -2.84 -1.15 -11.14
N ARG A 114 -3.80 -0.29 -10.82
CA ARG A 114 -4.52 0.53 -11.83
C ARG A 114 -3.62 1.38 -12.73
N SER A 115 -2.40 1.69 -12.29
CA SER A 115 -1.40 2.43 -13.05
C SER A 115 -0.10 1.64 -13.06
N GLU A 116 0.55 1.59 -14.22
CA GLU A 116 1.87 0.97 -14.40
C GLU A 116 3.03 1.92 -14.11
N ASP A 117 2.75 3.17 -13.76
CA ASP A 117 3.77 4.20 -13.60
C ASP A 117 4.79 3.84 -12.51
N GLY A 118 4.34 3.19 -11.44
CA GLY A 118 5.23 2.71 -10.38
C GLY A 118 6.23 1.68 -10.88
N LEU A 119 5.76 0.65 -11.57
CA LEU A 119 6.63 -0.39 -12.14
C LEU A 119 7.60 0.18 -13.18
N LYS A 120 7.13 1.08 -14.03
CA LYS A 120 7.97 1.74 -15.03
C LYS A 120 9.09 2.55 -14.38
N LEU A 121 8.79 3.22 -13.28
CA LEU A 121 9.79 3.98 -12.52
C LEU A 121 10.85 3.05 -11.92
N LEU A 122 10.45 1.92 -11.34
CA LEU A 122 11.36 0.92 -10.80
C LEU A 122 12.28 0.34 -11.87
N GLN A 123 11.72 -0.02 -13.02
CA GLN A 123 12.48 -0.58 -14.14
C GLN A 123 13.48 0.43 -14.71
N ARG A 124 13.12 1.70 -14.70
CA ARG A 124 13.99 2.79 -15.19
C ARG A 124 15.32 2.87 -14.43
N VAL A 125 15.33 2.53 -13.16
CA VAL A 125 16.55 2.53 -12.33
C VAL A 125 17.17 1.14 -12.17
N GLY A 126 16.69 0.15 -12.91
CA GLY A 126 17.26 -1.20 -12.94
C GLY A 126 16.79 -2.13 -11.83
N ILE A 127 15.70 -1.82 -11.14
CA ILE A 127 15.10 -2.73 -10.16
C ILE A 127 14.35 -3.83 -10.91
N GLU A 128 14.63 -5.08 -10.57
CA GLU A 128 13.95 -6.25 -11.13
C GLU A 128 12.52 -6.30 -10.62
N CYS A 129 11.55 -6.31 -11.54
CA CYS A 129 10.13 -6.45 -11.22
C CYS A 129 9.61 -7.76 -11.79
N VAL A 130 9.13 -8.65 -10.93
CA VAL A 130 8.65 -9.98 -11.29
C VAL A 130 7.18 -10.10 -10.89
N LYS A 131 6.34 -10.44 -11.86
CA LYS A 131 4.96 -10.79 -11.57
C LYS A 131 4.89 -12.27 -11.22
N CYS A 132 4.36 -12.57 -10.04
CA CYS A 132 4.20 -13.93 -9.56
C CYS A 132 2.77 -14.39 -9.84
N GLU A 133 2.61 -15.59 -10.36
CA GLU A 133 1.29 -16.21 -10.51
C GLU A 133 1.05 -17.12 -9.31
N ILE A 134 -0.07 -16.88 -8.64
CA ILE A 134 -0.54 -17.74 -7.56
C ILE A 134 -1.54 -18.71 -8.17
N GLU A 135 -1.18 -19.97 -8.17
CA GLU A 135 -2.10 -21.05 -8.57
C GLU A 135 -3.16 -21.30 -7.50
#